data_b422fa2df8af8a47aa40c0b20cf1d8d1
#
_entry.id   b422fa2df8af8a47aa40c0b20cf1d8d1
#
_cell.length_a   1.000
_cell.length_b   1.000
_cell.length_c   1.000
_cell.angle_alpha   90.00
_cell.angle_beta   90.00
_cell.angle_gamma   90.00
#
_symmetry.space_group_name_H-M   'P 1'
#
loop_
_entity.id
_entity.type
_entity.pdbx_description
1 polymer ?
#
loop_
_entity_poly.entity_id
_entity_poly.type
_entity_poly.pdbx_seq_one_letter_code
_entity_poly.pdbx_strand_id
1 'polypeptide(L)'
;LANAKAQIKTEVVESLLSPELFIVFALDKYDLSGEARVTLTNLARLLNSVDKDVKYKISGYADQQTGSAEHNLWLSNQRAQAVYDFLVKEQGVAPEKLSIEAFGGVDVMYYDDIRLSRAVILTLVK
;
A
#
# COMPACT_ATOMS: atom_id res chain seq x y z
N LEU A 1 -2.80 12.98 -31.08
CA LEU A 1 -1.81 11.90 -31.10
C LEU A 1 -1.31 11.57 -29.69
N ALA A 2 -0.86 12.58 -28.95
CA ALA A 2 -0.39 12.37 -27.59
C ALA A 2 -1.53 11.88 -26.68
N ASN A 3 -2.73 12.42 -26.86
CA ASN A 3 -3.89 11.99 -26.08
C ASN A 3 -4.29 10.55 -26.38
N ALA A 4 -4.23 10.16 -27.65
CA ALA A 4 -4.54 8.77 -28.04
C ALA A 4 -3.54 7.80 -27.44
N LYS A 5 -2.25 8.13 -27.45
CA LYS A 5 -1.22 7.29 -26.83
C LYS A 5 -1.39 7.19 -25.31
N ALA A 6 -1.70 8.32 -24.66
CA ALA A 6 -1.91 8.34 -23.23
C ALA A 6 -3.13 7.50 -22.84
N GLN A 7 -4.20 7.57 -23.63
CA GLN A 7 -5.42 6.81 -23.38
C GLN A 7 -5.20 5.30 -23.51
N ILE A 8 -4.52 4.86 -24.57
CA ILE A 8 -4.18 3.45 -24.78
C ILE A 8 -3.28 2.96 -23.63
N LYS A 9 -2.29 3.79 -23.28
CA LYS A 9 -1.39 3.47 -22.17
C LYS A 9 -2.13 3.33 -20.85
N THR A 10 -3.11 4.18 -20.59
CA THR A 10 -3.92 4.14 -19.37
C THR A 10 -4.69 2.83 -19.27
N GLU A 11 -5.32 2.39 -20.34
CA GLU A 11 -6.04 1.11 -20.37
C GLU A 11 -5.12 -0.06 -20.07
N VAL A 12 -3.93 -0.10 -20.69
CA VAL A 12 -2.95 -1.15 -20.44
C VAL A 12 -2.47 -1.11 -19.00
N VAL A 13 -2.18 0.08 -18.48
CA VAL A 13 -1.70 0.24 -17.10
C VAL A 13 -2.76 -0.21 -16.10
N GLU A 14 -4.02 0.17 -16.32
CA GLU A 14 -5.11 -0.25 -15.44
C GLU A 14 -5.24 -1.77 -15.38
N SER A 15 -5.03 -2.46 -16.50
CA SER A 15 -5.08 -3.91 -16.54
C SER A 15 -3.92 -4.57 -15.78
N LEU A 16 -2.82 -3.83 -15.55
CA LEU A 16 -1.66 -4.31 -14.81
C LEU A 16 -1.76 -4.06 -13.30
N LEU A 17 -2.70 -3.24 -12.86
CA LEU A 17 -2.87 -2.94 -11.43
C LEU A 17 -3.47 -4.14 -10.71
N SER A 18 -2.78 -4.55 -9.64
CA SER A 18 -3.25 -5.64 -8.80
C SER A 18 -4.43 -5.19 -7.94
N PRO A 19 -5.48 -6.04 -7.76
CA PRO A 19 -6.56 -5.70 -6.85
C PRO A 19 -6.09 -5.61 -5.39
N GLU A 20 -5.07 -6.37 -5.03
CA GLU A 20 -4.45 -6.30 -3.70
C GLU A 20 -2.94 -6.40 -3.83
N LEU A 21 -2.24 -5.63 -2.99
CA LEU A 21 -0.79 -5.63 -2.93
C LEU A 21 -0.36 -5.62 -1.47
N PHE A 22 0.56 -6.51 -1.11
CA PHE A 22 1.02 -6.69 0.27
C PHE A 22 2.43 -6.13 0.46
N ILE A 23 2.58 -5.28 1.48
CA ILE A 23 3.88 -4.77 1.90
C ILE A 23 4.13 -5.29 3.31
N VAL A 24 5.06 -6.21 3.46
CA VAL A 24 5.35 -6.88 4.74
C VAL A 24 6.42 -6.12 5.49
N PHE A 25 6.24 -6.00 6.80
CA PHE A 25 7.19 -5.34 7.70
C PHE A 25 7.81 -6.35 8.65
N ALA A 26 9.02 -6.05 9.11
CA ALA A 26 9.65 -6.81 10.17
C ALA A 26 8.91 -6.60 11.49
N LEU A 27 9.08 -7.53 12.41
CA LEU A 27 8.45 -7.46 13.72
C LEU A 27 8.75 -6.14 14.40
N ASP A 28 7.71 -5.46 14.87
CA ASP A 28 7.79 -4.19 15.58
C ASP A 28 8.50 -3.08 14.80
N LYS A 29 8.53 -3.18 13.48
CA LYS A 29 9.15 -2.19 12.60
C LYS A 29 8.13 -1.57 11.67
N TYR A 30 8.40 -0.35 11.23
CA TYR A 30 7.59 0.35 10.24
C TYR A 30 8.42 1.00 9.14
N ASP A 31 9.70 0.69 9.06
CA ASP A 31 10.55 1.15 7.96
C ASP A 31 10.39 0.23 6.74
N LEU A 32 10.42 0.83 5.58
CA LEU A 32 10.26 0.10 4.32
C LEU A 32 11.56 -0.61 3.95
N SER A 33 11.47 -1.90 3.66
CA SER A 33 12.59 -2.67 3.14
C SER A 33 12.92 -2.24 1.71
N GLY A 34 14.10 -2.63 1.21
CA GLY A 34 14.46 -2.40 -0.19
C GLY A 34 13.46 -3.02 -1.15
N GLU A 35 13.00 -4.24 -0.83
CA GLU A 35 12.00 -4.95 -1.62
C GLU A 35 10.68 -4.18 -1.64
N ALA A 36 10.24 -3.68 -0.47
CA ALA A 36 9.02 -2.88 -0.38
C ALA A 36 9.13 -1.61 -1.24
N ARG A 37 10.28 -0.95 -1.20
CA ARG A 37 10.52 0.27 -2.00
C ARG A 37 10.42 -0.01 -3.50
N VAL A 38 10.97 -1.13 -3.95
CA VAL A 38 10.89 -1.52 -5.37
C VAL A 38 9.44 -1.76 -5.76
N THR A 39 8.71 -2.52 -4.96
CA THR A 39 7.31 -2.83 -5.20
C THR A 39 6.47 -1.54 -5.27
N LEU A 40 6.67 -0.65 -4.31
CA LEU A 40 5.92 0.61 -4.26
C LEU A 40 6.32 1.57 -5.39
N THR A 41 7.59 1.56 -5.79
CA THR A 41 8.04 2.37 -6.93
C THR A 41 7.34 1.92 -8.21
N ASN A 42 7.22 0.61 -8.41
CA ASN A 42 6.51 0.07 -9.57
C ASN A 42 5.02 0.43 -9.54
N LEU A 43 4.39 0.32 -8.38
CA LEU A 43 2.99 0.74 -8.22
C LEU A 43 2.84 2.24 -8.51
N ALA A 44 3.74 3.06 -7.98
CA ALA A 44 3.69 4.51 -8.20
C ALA A 44 3.81 4.86 -9.69
N ARG A 45 4.69 4.16 -10.40
CA ARG A 45 4.85 4.37 -11.83
C ARG A 45 3.55 4.12 -12.58
N LEU A 46 2.84 3.04 -12.20
CA LEU A 46 1.55 2.72 -12.79
C LEU A 46 0.49 3.77 -12.40
N LEU A 47 0.42 4.14 -11.13
CA LEU A 47 -0.54 5.14 -10.65
C LEU A 47 -0.33 6.51 -11.29
N ASN A 48 0.92 6.89 -11.51
CA ASN A 48 1.24 8.18 -12.15
C ASN A 48 0.90 8.19 -13.64
N SER A 49 0.64 7.03 -14.22
CA SER A 49 0.34 6.87 -15.65
C SER A 49 -1.15 6.73 -15.94
N VAL A 50 -1.99 6.59 -14.91
CA VAL A 50 -3.43 6.37 -15.09
C VAL A 50 -4.25 7.59 -14.71
N ASP A 51 -5.52 7.54 -15.04
CA ASP A 51 -6.47 8.58 -14.71
C ASP A 51 -6.58 8.76 -13.19
N LYS A 52 -6.91 9.97 -12.77
CA LYS A 52 -7.09 10.33 -11.37
C LYS A 52 -8.22 9.56 -10.67
N ASP A 53 -9.09 8.92 -11.42
CA ASP A 53 -10.19 8.14 -10.86
C ASP A 53 -9.74 6.78 -10.31
N VAL A 54 -8.54 6.33 -10.63
CA VAL A 54 -7.98 5.10 -10.08
C VAL A 54 -7.43 5.39 -8.68
N LYS A 55 -7.95 4.67 -7.68
CA LYS A 55 -7.62 4.91 -6.27
C LYS A 55 -7.24 3.62 -5.57
N TYR A 56 -6.37 3.75 -4.56
CA TYR A 56 -5.99 2.66 -3.67
C TYR A 56 -6.28 3.03 -2.22
N LYS A 57 -6.71 2.03 -1.47
CA LYS A 57 -6.85 2.12 -0.02
C LYS A 57 -5.64 1.47 0.62
N ILE A 58 -5.00 2.17 1.55
CA ILE A 58 -3.82 1.71 2.28
C ILE A 58 -4.27 1.28 3.67
N SER A 59 -4.27 -0.04 3.92
CA SER A 59 -4.74 -0.61 5.19
C SER A 59 -3.55 -1.14 5.99
N GLY A 60 -3.30 -0.56 7.16
CA GLY A 60 -2.19 -0.94 8.02
C GLY A 60 -2.62 -1.94 9.09
N TYR A 61 -1.78 -2.93 9.34
CA TYR A 61 -2.01 -3.99 10.31
C TYR A 61 -0.77 -4.25 11.15
N ALA A 62 -0.99 -4.81 12.32
CA ALA A 62 0.07 -5.29 13.20
C ALA A 62 -0.32 -6.68 13.72
N ASP A 63 0.68 -7.44 14.20
CA ASP A 63 0.46 -8.76 14.76
C ASP A 63 -0.06 -8.62 16.20
N GLN A 64 -1.28 -9.09 16.45
CA GLN A 64 -1.90 -8.96 17.78
C GLN A 64 -1.23 -9.82 18.84
N GLN A 65 -0.40 -10.79 18.44
CA GLN A 65 0.29 -11.67 19.40
C GLN A 65 1.48 -10.96 20.07
N THR A 66 1.86 -9.78 19.59
CA THR A 66 2.95 -9.00 20.15
C THR A 66 2.47 -7.59 20.47
N GLY A 67 2.89 -7.09 21.63
CA GLY A 67 2.55 -5.74 22.06
C GLY A 67 1.14 -5.57 22.58
N SER A 68 0.84 -4.35 23.03
CA SER A 68 -0.49 -3.98 23.51
C SER A 68 -1.38 -3.55 22.35
N ALA A 69 -2.69 -3.48 22.60
CA ALA A 69 -3.64 -2.99 21.60
C ALA A 69 -3.32 -1.56 21.16
N GLU A 70 -2.94 -0.70 22.10
CA GLU A 70 -2.56 0.69 21.80
C GLU A 70 -1.31 0.74 20.93
N HIS A 71 -0.29 -0.03 21.29
CA HIS A 71 0.96 -0.09 20.52
C HIS A 71 0.69 -0.61 19.11
N ASN A 72 -0.12 -1.65 18.98
CA ASN A 72 -0.42 -2.25 17.68
C ASN A 72 -1.22 -1.29 16.79
N LEU A 73 -2.13 -0.52 17.37
CA LEU A 73 -2.85 0.50 16.60
C LEU A 73 -1.88 1.58 16.10
N TRP A 74 -1.01 2.06 17.00
CA TRP A 74 0.03 3.03 16.64
C TRP A 74 0.94 2.47 15.53
N LEU A 75 1.41 1.24 15.70
CA LEU A 75 2.32 0.61 14.74
C LEU A 75 1.67 0.43 13.37
N SER A 76 0.41 -0.03 13.35
CA SER A 76 -0.33 -0.19 12.09
C SER A 76 -0.50 1.14 11.37
N ASN A 77 -0.72 2.22 12.13
CA ASN A 77 -0.81 3.56 11.56
C ASN A 77 0.54 4.03 11.00
N GLN A 78 1.63 3.78 11.74
CA GLN A 78 2.97 4.14 11.27
C GLN A 78 3.33 3.39 9.98
N ARG A 79 2.95 2.13 9.87
CA ARG A 79 3.20 1.33 8.67
C ARG A 79 2.42 1.88 7.48
N ALA A 80 1.14 2.15 7.65
CA ALA A 80 0.32 2.74 6.59
C ALA A 80 0.83 4.11 6.18
N GLN A 81 1.23 4.92 7.16
CA GLN A 81 1.78 6.25 6.90
C GLN A 81 3.11 6.18 6.15
N ALA A 82 3.96 5.19 6.46
CA ALA A 82 5.24 5.01 5.76
C ALA A 82 5.00 4.72 4.28
N VAL A 83 4.02 3.88 3.97
CA VAL A 83 3.66 3.57 2.58
C VAL A 83 3.11 4.82 1.89
N TYR A 84 2.20 5.52 2.53
CA TYR A 84 1.61 6.75 1.98
C TYR A 84 2.68 7.79 1.70
N ASP A 85 3.56 8.05 2.67
CA ASP A 85 4.61 9.05 2.53
C ASP A 85 5.58 8.70 1.41
N PHE A 86 5.94 7.43 1.27
CA PHE A 86 6.80 7.01 0.19
C PHE A 86 6.15 7.28 -1.18
N LEU A 87 4.89 6.91 -1.32
CA LEU A 87 4.18 7.09 -2.59
C LEU A 87 3.98 8.57 -2.92
N VAL A 88 3.60 9.38 -1.95
CA VAL A 88 3.29 10.80 -2.19
C VAL A 88 4.56 11.64 -2.25
N LYS A 89 5.42 11.54 -1.23
CA LYS A 89 6.57 12.45 -1.09
C LYS A 89 7.75 12.05 -1.96
N GLU A 90 8.00 10.75 -2.12
CA GLU A 90 9.16 10.31 -2.88
C GLU A 90 8.81 9.94 -4.32
N GLN A 91 7.60 9.46 -4.58
CA GLN A 91 7.22 9.00 -5.92
C GLN A 91 6.23 9.93 -6.62
N GLY A 92 5.76 10.96 -5.95
CA GLY A 92 4.90 11.97 -6.57
C GLY A 92 3.50 11.52 -6.91
N VAL A 93 2.99 10.49 -6.23
CA VAL A 93 1.61 10.06 -6.42
C VAL A 93 0.67 11.12 -5.84
N ALA A 94 -0.39 11.45 -6.57
CA ALA A 94 -1.36 12.43 -6.10
C ALA A 94 -2.07 11.91 -4.85
N PRO A 95 -2.12 12.69 -3.75
CA PRO A 95 -2.77 12.24 -2.52
C PRO A 95 -4.23 11.84 -2.70
N GLU A 96 -4.92 12.43 -3.68
CA GLU A 96 -6.32 12.13 -3.97
C GLU A 96 -6.52 10.67 -4.40
N LYS A 97 -5.47 10.01 -4.85
CA LYS A 97 -5.52 8.61 -5.27
C LYS A 97 -5.39 7.63 -4.12
N LEU A 98 -5.12 8.11 -2.91
CA LEU A 98 -4.79 7.27 -1.77
C LEU A 98 -5.65 7.61 -0.57
N SER A 99 -6.05 6.58 0.18
CA SER A 99 -6.67 6.74 1.49
C SER A 99 -5.99 5.80 2.47
N ILE A 100 -6.00 6.16 3.75
CA ILE A 100 -5.32 5.40 4.81
C ILE A 100 -6.34 4.94 5.85
N GLU A 101 -6.17 3.70 6.30
CA GLU A 101 -6.90 3.19 7.45
C GLU A 101 -5.97 2.27 8.25
N ALA A 102 -5.97 2.43 9.58
CA ALA A 102 -5.16 1.61 10.48
C ALA A 102 -6.09 0.72 11.31
N PHE A 103 -5.81 -0.57 11.33
CA PHE A 103 -6.67 -1.56 11.97
C PHE A 103 -6.10 -2.11 13.29
N GLY A 104 -4.84 -1.82 13.58
CA GLY A 104 -4.21 -2.32 14.80
C GLY A 104 -3.82 -3.78 14.69
N GLY A 105 -3.85 -4.47 15.82
CA GLY A 105 -3.47 -5.87 15.90
C GLY A 105 -4.54 -6.79 15.32
N VAL A 106 -4.10 -7.72 14.50
CA VAL A 106 -4.97 -8.74 13.90
C VAL A 106 -4.33 -10.10 14.11
N ASP A 107 -5.16 -11.12 14.09
CA ASP A 107 -4.70 -12.51 14.10
C ASP A 107 -4.19 -12.89 12.71
N VAL A 108 -3.68 -14.11 12.57
CA VAL A 108 -3.21 -14.61 11.28
C VAL A 108 -4.35 -14.51 10.26
N MET A 109 -4.13 -13.72 9.22
CA MET A 109 -5.20 -13.36 8.28
C MET A 109 -5.23 -14.24 7.04
N TYR A 110 -4.08 -14.47 6.43
CA TYR A 110 -4.01 -15.09 5.10
C TYR A 110 -3.11 -16.33 5.14
N TYR A 111 -3.64 -17.46 4.74
CA TYR A 111 -2.86 -18.69 4.53
C TYR A 111 -2.04 -19.11 5.76
N ASP A 112 -2.48 -18.77 6.96
CA ASP A 112 -1.76 -19.02 8.21
C ASP A 112 -0.34 -18.47 8.24
N ASP A 113 -0.06 -17.46 7.43
CA ASP A 113 1.24 -16.79 7.41
C ASP A 113 1.19 -15.53 8.27
N ILE A 114 1.82 -15.59 9.43
CA ILE A 114 1.81 -14.49 10.40
C ILE A 114 2.46 -13.22 9.84
N ARG A 115 3.36 -13.35 8.86
CA ARG A 115 3.99 -12.18 8.25
C ARG A 115 2.96 -11.27 7.58
N LEU A 116 1.87 -11.84 7.07
CA LEU A 116 0.81 -11.08 6.43
C LEU A 116 -0.01 -10.29 7.45
N SER A 117 0.05 -10.64 8.73
CA SER A 117 -0.52 -9.83 9.80
C SER A 117 0.32 -8.59 10.12
N ARG A 118 1.60 -8.59 9.68
CA ARG A 118 2.51 -7.45 9.82
C ARG A 118 2.64 -6.69 8.51
N ALA A 119 1.52 -6.47 7.85
CA ALA A 119 1.54 -5.93 6.50
C ALA A 119 0.72 -4.65 6.38
N VAL A 120 1.04 -3.90 5.33
CA VAL A 120 0.13 -2.92 4.77
C VAL A 120 -0.45 -3.55 3.51
N ILE A 121 -1.76 -3.53 3.40
CA ILE A 121 -2.45 -4.06 2.23
C ILE A 121 -2.99 -2.88 1.43
N LEU A 122 -2.55 -2.78 0.18
CA LEU A 122 -3.07 -1.76 -0.73
C LEU A 122 -4.15 -2.43 -1.58
N THR A 123 -5.36 -1.91 -1.49
CA THR A 123 -6.51 -2.46 -2.20
C THR A 123 -7.00 -1.47 -3.26
N LEU A 124 -7.12 -1.93 -4.49
CA LEU A 124 -7.66 -1.13 -5.58
C LEU A 124 -9.13 -0.86 -5.30
N VAL A 125 -9.50 0.41 -5.28
CA VAL A 125 -10.90 0.84 -5.05
C VAL A 125 -11.62 0.87 -6.39
N LYS A 126 -12.71 0.16 -6.45
CA LYS A 126 -13.53 0.11 -7.67
C LYS A 126 -14.84 0.85 -7.52
#